data_e13ddc84ab2f0d2be316f920318a1229
#
_entry.id   e13ddc84ab2f0d2be316f920318a1229
#
_cell.length_a   1.000
_cell.length_b   1.000
_cell.length_c   1.000
_cell.angle_alpha   90.00
_cell.angle_beta   90.00
_cell.angle_gamma   90.00
#
_symmetry.space_group_name_H-M   'P 1'
#
loop_
_entity.id
_entity.type
_entity.pdbx_description
1 polymer ?
#
loop_
_entity_poly.entity_id
_entity_poly.type
_entity_poly.pdbx_seq_one_letter_code
_entity_poly.pdbx_strand_id
1 'polypeptide(L)'
;IDAGLAALGIWRKEPDALMAMVTPEAAVVQSLIDQHRSDAAEALSQRDTLDAKTQEIARLELELQQFVRDFQPVSLEQVQKARRVRDEAWQGIKAAPQALHNKALAFEGHVVDADHLADARLDRAQHEAARQTKAERIEQLRLEQSNLESRVQTVQARMDTRMAEWYALTAACGLPQLALEIAPVWLQQRQGVLELLAQKLNTERQLSDRREAALHIQQSLWAMLGAEPSGEPAPELAECVRRARTQITLADQAQGQRATLEQQLHDGHSSLVMLQASVQSAQAA
;
A
#
# COMPACT_ATOMS: atom_id res chain seq x y z
N ILE A 1 -7.75 13.51 -20.29
CA ILE A 1 -7.75 14.18 -18.98
C ILE A 1 -9.00 13.78 -18.20
N ASP A 2 -10.20 13.92 -18.74
CA ASP A 2 -11.46 13.64 -18.06
C ASP A 2 -11.55 12.19 -17.55
N ALA A 3 -11.12 11.21 -18.37
CA ALA A 3 -11.03 9.81 -17.95
C ALA A 3 -10.02 9.61 -16.80
N GLY A 4 -8.90 10.31 -16.81
CA GLY A 4 -7.92 10.29 -15.74
C GLY A 4 -8.43 10.91 -14.45
N LEU A 5 -9.13 12.04 -14.53
CA LEU A 5 -9.79 12.67 -13.38
C LEU A 5 -10.89 11.78 -12.79
N ALA A 6 -11.68 11.12 -13.64
CA ALA A 6 -12.69 10.16 -13.19
C ALA A 6 -12.07 8.95 -12.46
N ALA A 7 -10.88 8.50 -12.89
CA ALA A 7 -10.14 7.41 -12.24
C ALA A 7 -9.66 7.77 -10.82
N LEU A 8 -9.47 9.07 -10.50
CA LEU A 8 -9.12 9.52 -9.15
C LEU A 8 -10.27 9.36 -8.13
N GLY A 9 -11.46 8.98 -8.55
CA GLY A 9 -12.59 8.53 -7.74
C GLY A 9 -13.07 9.53 -6.68
N ILE A 10 -12.35 9.63 -5.57
CA ILE A 10 -12.68 10.53 -4.44
C ILE A 10 -12.39 12.02 -4.72
N TRP A 11 -11.60 12.33 -5.77
CA TRP A 11 -11.29 13.70 -6.16
C TRP A 11 -12.46 14.34 -6.91
N ARG A 12 -12.93 15.49 -6.45
CA ARG A 12 -14.11 16.19 -6.99
C ARG A 12 -13.84 17.66 -7.35
N LYS A 13 -12.58 18.11 -7.29
CA LYS A 13 -12.21 19.50 -7.54
C LYS A 13 -11.66 19.67 -8.96
N GLU A 14 -11.48 20.93 -9.36
CA GLU A 14 -10.92 21.30 -10.65
C GLU A 14 -9.46 20.84 -10.84
N PRO A 15 -9.01 20.61 -12.09
CA PRO A 15 -7.65 20.17 -12.39
C PRO A 15 -6.54 21.06 -11.81
N ASP A 16 -6.77 22.38 -11.77
CA ASP A 16 -5.80 23.35 -11.22
C ASP A 16 -5.56 23.13 -9.73
N ALA A 17 -6.62 22.75 -8.99
CA ALA A 17 -6.50 22.40 -7.57
C ALA A 17 -5.68 21.11 -7.38
N LEU A 18 -5.68 20.18 -8.35
CA LEU A 18 -4.85 18.97 -8.32
C LEU A 18 -3.35 19.30 -8.48
N MET A 19 -3.02 20.28 -9.31
CA MET A 19 -1.64 20.77 -9.48
C MET A 19 -1.11 21.46 -8.22
N ALA A 20 -1.95 22.27 -7.57
CA ALA A 20 -1.59 22.99 -6.35
C ALA A 20 -1.57 22.12 -5.09
N MET A 21 -2.08 20.89 -5.17
CA MET A 21 -2.22 19.99 -4.02
C MET A 21 -0.87 19.45 -3.55
N VAL A 22 -0.55 19.67 -2.29
CA VAL A 22 0.59 19.03 -1.61
C VAL A 22 0.17 17.62 -1.21
N THR A 23 0.93 16.61 -1.61
CA THR A 23 0.71 15.20 -1.28
C THR A 23 1.88 14.64 -0.50
N PRO A 24 1.66 13.61 0.34
CA PRO A 24 2.75 12.87 0.94
C PRO A 24 3.67 12.28 -0.13
N GLU A 25 4.96 12.17 0.18
CA GLU A 25 5.90 11.47 -0.69
C GLU A 25 5.57 9.96 -0.75
N ALA A 26 5.73 9.37 -1.92
CA ALA A 26 5.46 7.94 -2.13
C ALA A 26 6.26 7.03 -1.18
N ALA A 27 7.51 7.41 -0.87
CA ALA A 27 8.36 6.69 0.08
C ALA A 27 7.79 6.70 1.51
N VAL A 28 7.22 7.83 1.95
CA VAL A 28 6.56 7.94 3.26
C VAL A 28 5.32 7.05 3.32
N VAL A 29 4.50 7.09 2.27
CA VAL A 29 3.30 6.23 2.16
C VAL A 29 3.68 4.76 2.20
N GLN A 30 4.71 4.35 1.44
CA GLN A 30 5.17 2.97 1.44
C GLN A 30 5.68 2.53 2.82
N SER A 31 6.46 3.38 3.49
CA SER A 31 6.93 3.12 4.86
C SER A 31 5.79 2.93 5.85
N LEU A 32 4.72 3.73 5.76
CA LEU A 32 3.52 3.60 6.59
C LEU A 32 2.78 2.28 6.33
N ILE A 33 2.65 1.88 5.07
CA ILE A 33 2.05 0.59 4.69
C ILE A 33 2.84 -0.58 5.27
N ASP A 34 4.16 -0.57 5.14
CA ASP A 34 5.02 -1.65 5.61
C ASP A 34 4.99 -1.74 7.14
N GLN A 35 5.00 -0.61 7.84
CA GLN A 35 4.83 -0.56 9.29
C GLN A 35 3.45 -1.06 9.72
N HIS A 36 2.37 -0.66 9.04
CA HIS A 36 1.02 -1.13 9.33
C HIS A 36 0.89 -2.65 9.15
N ARG A 37 1.47 -3.19 8.08
CA ARG A 37 1.52 -4.64 7.83
C ARG A 37 2.32 -5.39 8.90
N SER A 38 3.46 -4.84 9.31
CA SER A 38 4.28 -5.41 10.38
C SER A 38 3.53 -5.46 11.70
N ASP A 39 2.86 -4.38 12.08
CA ASP A 39 2.06 -4.33 13.31
C ASP A 39 0.87 -5.28 13.25
N ALA A 40 0.20 -5.39 12.12
CA ALA A 40 -0.91 -6.33 11.93
C ALA A 40 -0.45 -7.79 12.07
N ALA A 41 0.71 -8.14 11.50
CA ALA A 41 1.31 -9.46 11.64
C ALA A 41 1.71 -9.74 13.10
N GLU A 42 2.31 -8.77 13.80
CA GLU A 42 2.63 -8.86 15.23
C GLU A 42 1.37 -9.08 16.06
N ALA A 43 0.32 -8.29 15.84
CA ALA A 43 -0.95 -8.40 16.55
C ALA A 43 -1.60 -9.78 16.35
N LEU A 44 -1.58 -10.32 15.13
CA LEU A 44 -2.10 -11.64 14.83
C LEU A 44 -1.33 -12.72 15.58
N SER A 45 0.00 -12.71 15.50
CA SER A 45 0.86 -13.69 16.19
C SER A 45 0.68 -13.68 17.72
N GLN A 46 0.52 -12.48 18.29
CA GLN A 46 0.27 -12.35 19.74
C GLN A 46 -1.12 -12.83 20.13
N ARG A 47 -2.15 -12.62 19.31
CA ARG A 47 -3.50 -13.16 19.52
C ARG A 47 -3.54 -14.68 19.46
N ASP A 48 -2.89 -15.28 18.46
CA ASP A 48 -2.80 -16.74 18.34
C ASP A 48 -2.12 -17.34 19.58
N THR A 49 -1.06 -16.70 20.10
CA THR A 49 -0.38 -17.12 21.32
C THR A 49 -1.28 -16.98 22.54
N LEU A 50 -2.04 -15.90 22.65
CA LEU A 50 -3.01 -15.63 23.71
C LEU A 50 -4.11 -16.69 23.74
N ASP A 51 -4.66 -17.02 22.58
CA ASP A 51 -5.69 -18.05 22.42
C ASP A 51 -5.17 -19.43 22.85
N ALA A 52 -3.95 -19.79 22.45
CA ALA A 52 -3.32 -21.04 22.88
C ALA A 52 -3.14 -21.11 24.40
N LYS A 53 -2.70 -20.02 25.06
CA LYS A 53 -2.58 -19.93 26.52
C LYS A 53 -3.93 -20.02 27.22
N THR A 54 -4.94 -19.36 26.67
CA THR A 54 -6.31 -19.42 27.19
C THR A 54 -6.86 -20.84 27.16
N GLN A 55 -6.63 -21.58 26.08
CA GLN A 55 -7.03 -22.99 25.95
C GLN A 55 -6.26 -23.90 26.92
N GLU A 56 -4.94 -23.65 27.11
CA GLU A 56 -4.13 -24.42 28.08
C GLU A 56 -4.64 -24.22 29.52
N ILE A 57 -4.96 -22.97 29.88
CA ILE A 57 -5.56 -22.65 31.21
C ILE A 57 -6.87 -23.40 31.38
N ALA A 58 -7.80 -23.26 30.41
CA ALA A 58 -9.11 -23.91 30.50
C ALA A 58 -9.00 -25.42 30.61
N ARG A 59 -8.04 -26.04 29.91
CA ARG A 59 -7.78 -27.48 30.03
C ARG A 59 -7.28 -27.87 31.43
N LEU A 60 -6.31 -27.14 31.97
CA LEU A 60 -5.76 -27.43 33.31
C LEU A 60 -6.78 -27.17 34.40
N GLU A 61 -7.63 -26.16 34.26
CA GLU A 61 -8.75 -25.91 35.21
C GLU A 61 -9.77 -27.05 35.20
N LEU A 62 -10.13 -27.56 34.01
CA LEU A 62 -11.00 -28.72 33.89
C LEU A 62 -10.40 -29.98 34.55
N GLU A 63 -9.11 -30.24 34.27
CA GLU A 63 -8.37 -31.34 34.89
C GLU A 63 -8.34 -31.19 36.44
N LEU A 64 -8.15 -29.96 36.92
CA LEU A 64 -8.17 -29.67 38.35
C LEU A 64 -9.54 -29.91 38.98
N GLN A 65 -10.63 -29.54 38.32
CA GLN A 65 -11.99 -29.77 38.76
C GLN A 65 -12.34 -31.27 38.82
N GLN A 66 -11.94 -32.03 37.79
CA GLN A 66 -12.14 -33.49 37.76
C GLN A 66 -11.40 -34.15 38.94
N PHE A 67 -10.15 -33.73 39.15
CA PHE A 67 -9.35 -34.23 40.27
C PHE A 67 -10.01 -34.01 41.62
N VAL A 68 -10.59 -32.87 41.90
CA VAL A 68 -11.30 -32.58 43.17
C VAL A 68 -12.54 -33.45 43.36
N ARG A 69 -13.20 -33.88 42.27
CA ARG A 69 -14.41 -34.76 42.36
C ARG A 69 -14.07 -36.20 42.66
N ASP A 70 -12.97 -36.70 42.13
CA ASP A 70 -12.66 -38.14 42.18
C ASP A 70 -12.03 -38.58 43.50
N PHE A 71 -11.53 -37.65 44.33
CA PHE A 71 -10.82 -37.99 45.56
C PHE A 71 -11.59 -37.62 46.82
N GLN A 72 -12.18 -38.67 47.47
CA GLN A 72 -12.72 -38.54 48.85
C GLN A 72 -11.57 -38.49 49.88
N PRO A 73 -11.67 -37.62 50.88
CA PRO A 73 -10.61 -37.47 51.88
C PRO A 73 -10.54 -38.63 52.82
N VAL A 74 -9.41 -39.37 52.86
CA VAL A 74 -9.05 -40.27 53.94
C VAL A 74 -8.32 -39.50 55.04
N SER A 75 -8.95 -39.34 56.21
CA SER A 75 -8.36 -38.59 57.33
C SER A 75 -7.29 -39.39 58.09
N LEU A 76 -6.35 -38.69 58.75
CA LEU A 76 -5.39 -39.34 59.65
C LEU A 76 -6.07 -40.14 60.76
N GLU A 77 -7.19 -39.62 61.21
CA GLU A 77 -7.97 -40.27 62.31
C GLU A 77 -8.54 -41.59 61.83
N GLN A 78 -9.01 -41.74 60.60
CA GLN A 78 -9.48 -43.01 60.02
C GLN A 78 -8.35 -44.04 59.94
N VAL A 79 -7.16 -43.66 59.50
CA VAL A 79 -6.00 -44.57 59.50
C VAL A 79 -5.58 -44.96 60.87
N GLN A 80 -5.55 -44.05 61.84
CA GLN A 80 -5.23 -44.34 63.25
C GLN A 80 -6.27 -45.24 63.93
N LYS A 81 -7.55 -45.04 63.56
CA LYS A 81 -8.64 -45.92 64.07
C LYS A 81 -8.48 -47.33 63.53
N ALA A 82 -8.24 -47.51 62.22
CA ALA A 82 -8.05 -48.85 61.66
C ALA A 82 -6.82 -49.54 62.24
N ARG A 83 -5.73 -48.83 62.47
CA ARG A 83 -4.53 -49.38 63.14
C ARG A 83 -4.82 -49.78 64.58
N ARG A 84 -5.58 -49.00 65.34
CA ARG A 84 -5.99 -49.36 66.70
C ARG A 84 -6.82 -50.64 66.70
N VAL A 85 -7.79 -50.76 65.81
CA VAL A 85 -8.63 -51.97 65.69
C VAL A 85 -7.76 -53.21 65.37
N ARG A 86 -6.81 -53.09 64.43
CA ARG A 86 -5.85 -54.14 64.10
C ARG A 86 -5.02 -54.56 65.36
N ASP A 87 -4.46 -53.54 66.03
CA ASP A 87 -3.58 -53.79 67.19
C ASP A 87 -4.35 -54.40 68.40
N GLU A 88 -5.58 -53.95 68.62
CA GLU A 88 -6.48 -54.54 69.63
C GLU A 88 -6.82 -55.99 69.30
N ALA A 89 -7.13 -56.30 68.01
CA ALA A 89 -7.37 -57.70 67.58
C ALA A 89 -6.14 -58.57 67.80
N TRP A 90 -4.91 -58.02 67.49
CA TRP A 90 -3.68 -58.75 67.81
C TRP A 90 -3.43 -59.00 69.30
N GLN A 91 -3.68 -58.03 70.13
CA GLN A 91 -3.56 -58.21 71.55
C GLN A 91 -4.56 -59.31 72.10
N GLY A 92 -5.77 -59.32 71.52
CA GLY A 92 -6.77 -60.37 71.86
C GLY A 92 -6.34 -61.77 71.43
N ILE A 93 -5.56 -61.91 70.33
CA ILE A 93 -4.97 -63.21 69.95
C ILE A 93 -3.82 -63.60 70.86
N LYS A 94 -2.96 -62.68 71.24
CA LYS A 94 -1.85 -62.93 72.16
C LYS A 94 -2.32 -63.32 73.55
N ALA A 95 -3.43 -62.77 74.04
CA ALA A 95 -4.00 -63.07 75.29
C ALA A 95 -4.68 -64.47 75.34
N ALA A 96 -5.15 -65.03 74.23
CA ALA A 96 -5.75 -66.32 74.07
C ALA A 96 -5.27 -67.02 72.79
N PRO A 97 -4.05 -67.62 72.79
CA PRO A 97 -3.44 -68.19 71.58
C PRO A 97 -4.24 -69.39 71.01
N GLN A 98 -4.98 -70.13 71.83
CA GLN A 98 -5.85 -71.22 71.40
C GLN A 98 -7.02 -70.78 70.51
N ALA A 99 -7.37 -69.48 70.52
CA ALA A 99 -8.41 -68.92 69.68
C ALA A 99 -7.87 -68.40 68.32
N LEU A 100 -6.60 -68.63 68.04
CA LEU A 100 -5.92 -68.14 66.80
C LEU A 100 -6.67 -68.54 65.54
N HIS A 101 -7.02 -69.82 65.40
CA HIS A 101 -7.71 -70.36 64.22
C HIS A 101 -9.02 -69.60 63.91
N ASN A 102 -9.80 -69.27 64.98
CA ASN A 102 -11.08 -68.56 64.81
C ASN A 102 -10.96 -67.06 64.64
N LYS A 103 -9.83 -66.43 65.05
CA LYS A 103 -9.59 -64.97 64.98
C LYS A 103 -8.63 -64.53 63.87
N ALA A 104 -7.92 -65.49 63.29
CA ALA A 104 -6.90 -65.17 62.28
C ALA A 104 -7.49 -64.43 61.08
N LEU A 105 -8.57 -64.90 60.45
CA LEU A 105 -9.22 -64.32 59.30
C LEU A 105 -9.72 -62.88 59.58
N ALA A 106 -10.28 -62.62 60.76
CA ALA A 106 -10.72 -61.28 61.16
C ALA A 106 -9.53 -60.33 61.36
N PHE A 107 -8.43 -60.82 61.95
CA PHE A 107 -7.22 -60.04 62.11
C PHE A 107 -6.57 -59.70 60.75
N GLU A 108 -6.48 -60.65 59.80
CA GLU A 108 -6.01 -60.44 58.44
C GLU A 108 -6.84 -59.36 57.72
N GLY A 109 -8.18 -59.38 57.88
CA GLY A 109 -9.06 -58.33 57.37
C GLY A 109 -8.73 -56.96 57.96
N HIS A 110 -8.49 -56.83 59.26
CA HIS A 110 -8.09 -55.56 59.88
C HIS A 110 -6.71 -55.07 59.43
N VAL A 111 -5.78 -55.98 59.11
CA VAL A 111 -4.49 -55.63 58.53
C VAL A 111 -4.70 -55.04 57.13
N VAL A 112 -5.45 -55.71 56.24
CA VAL A 112 -5.79 -55.28 54.93
C VAL A 112 -6.46 -53.90 54.94
N ASP A 113 -7.45 -53.68 55.78
CA ASP A 113 -8.17 -52.41 55.95
C ASP A 113 -7.22 -51.28 56.36
N ALA A 114 -6.34 -51.53 57.36
CA ALA A 114 -5.40 -50.53 57.84
C ALA A 114 -4.35 -50.16 56.78
N ASP A 115 -3.88 -51.16 56.01
CA ASP A 115 -2.94 -50.92 54.91
C ASP A 115 -3.60 -50.17 53.71
N HIS A 116 -4.81 -50.58 53.32
CA HIS A 116 -5.58 -49.88 52.28
C HIS A 116 -5.79 -48.38 52.62
N LEU A 117 -6.15 -48.09 53.89
CA LEU A 117 -6.34 -46.70 54.32
C LEU A 117 -5.02 -45.91 54.37
N ALA A 118 -3.93 -46.60 54.75
CA ALA A 118 -2.59 -45.98 54.77
C ALA A 118 -2.08 -45.66 53.34
N ASP A 119 -2.23 -46.62 52.38
CA ASP A 119 -1.89 -46.50 51.01
C ASP A 119 -2.74 -45.39 50.34
N ALA A 120 -4.05 -45.42 50.53
CA ALA A 120 -4.95 -44.38 50.00
C ALA A 120 -4.59 -42.97 50.52
N ARG A 121 -4.04 -42.84 51.71
CA ARG A 121 -3.55 -41.57 52.25
C ARG A 121 -2.21 -41.16 51.62
N LEU A 122 -1.31 -42.12 51.37
CA LEU A 122 -0.04 -41.84 50.69
C LEU A 122 -0.27 -41.37 49.25
N ASP A 123 -1.10 -42.11 48.52
CA ASP A 123 -1.52 -41.75 47.16
C ASP A 123 -2.12 -40.34 47.11
N ARG A 124 -2.94 -40.00 48.13
CA ARG A 124 -3.51 -38.66 48.24
C ARG A 124 -2.45 -37.58 48.45
N ALA A 125 -1.41 -37.81 49.24
CA ALA A 125 -0.34 -36.83 49.43
C ALA A 125 0.41 -36.54 48.11
N GLN A 126 0.64 -37.58 47.29
CA GLN A 126 1.20 -37.45 45.95
C GLN A 126 0.24 -36.68 45.02
N HIS A 127 -1.04 -36.99 45.08
CA HIS A 127 -2.05 -36.29 44.30
C HIS A 127 -2.21 -34.82 44.72
N GLU A 128 -2.12 -34.50 46.02
CA GLU A 128 -2.17 -33.09 46.47
C GLU A 128 -0.97 -32.28 45.97
N ALA A 129 0.22 -32.86 45.94
CA ALA A 129 1.39 -32.22 45.32
C ALA A 129 1.19 -31.97 43.80
N ALA A 130 0.61 -32.95 43.08
CA ALA A 130 0.28 -32.79 41.65
C ALA A 130 -0.80 -31.71 41.44
N ARG A 131 -1.81 -31.62 42.31
CA ARG A 131 -2.82 -30.55 42.31
C ARG A 131 -2.19 -29.19 42.50
N GLN A 132 -1.30 -29.06 43.49
CA GLN A 132 -0.61 -27.81 43.76
C GLN A 132 0.25 -27.38 42.57
N THR A 133 1.01 -28.30 41.96
CA THR A 133 1.81 -28.02 40.76
C THR A 133 0.95 -27.51 39.59
N LYS A 134 -0.23 -28.13 39.38
CA LYS A 134 -1.17 -27.68 38.35
C LYS A 134 -1.73 -26.28 38.66
N ALA A 135 -2.09 -26.01 39.92
CA ALA A 135 -2.56 -24.70 40.35
C ALA A 135 -1.50 -23.61 40.13
N GLU A 136 -0.26 -23.87 40.54
CA GLU A 136 0.88 -22.96 40.30
C GLU A 136 1.11 -22.72 38.80
N ARG A 137 0.97 -23.76 37.99
CA ARG A 137 1.07 -23.63 36.53
C ARG A 137 -0.04 -22.76 35.93
N ILE A 138 -1.27 -22.88 36.41
CA ILE A 138 -2.40 -22.04 36.02
C ILE A 138 -2.11 -20.57 36.35
N GLU A 139 -1.65 -20.27 37.55
CA GLU A 139 -1.31 -18.90 37.96
C GLU A 139 -0.18 -18.30 37.10
N GLN A 140 0.86 -19.09 36.78
CA GLN A 140 1.90 -18.69 35.87
C GLN A 140 1.34 -18.35 34.46
N LEU A 141 0.50 -19.22 33.91
CA LEU A 141 -0.12 -19.02 32.62
C LEU A 141 -1.04 -17.80 32.59
N ARG A 142 -1.77 -17.52 33.66
CA ARG A 142 -2.60 -16.32 33.80
C ARG A 142 -1.76 -15.03 33.78
N LEU A 143 -0.59 -15.06 34.42
CA LEU A 143 0.35 -13.93 34.36
C LEU A 143 0.88 -13.72 32.94
N GLU A 144 1.26 -14.82 32.26
CA GLU A 144 1.68 -14.77 30.85
C GLU A 144 0.54 -14.24 29.95
N GLN A 145 -0.69 -14.69 30.16
CA GLN A 145 -1.89 -14.21 29.46
C GLN A 145 -2.09 -12.71 29.63
N SER A 146 -2.07 -12.21 30.87
CA SER A 146 -2.21 -10.77 31.16
C SER A 146 -1.14 -9.92 30.47
N ASN A 147 0.11 -10.41 30.44
CA ASN A 147 1.21 -9.74 29.74
C ASN A 147 0.98 -9.71 28.21
N LEU A 148 0.48 -10.81 27.63
CA LEU A 148 0.14 -10.87 26.20
C LEU A 148 -1.04 -9.94 25.85
N GLU A 149 -2.07 -9.90 26.67
CA GLU A 149 -3.21 -8.98 26.51
C GLU A 149 -2.74 -7.52 26.48
N SER A 150 -1.87 -7.14 27.41
CA SER A 150 -1.28 -5.80 27.45
C SER A 150 -0.47 -5.48 26.19
N ARG A 151 0.29 -6.46 25.66
CA ARG A 151 1.04 -6.29 24.41
C ARG A 151 0.12 -6.13 23.20
N VAL A 152 -0.92 -6.97 23.10
CA VAL A 152 -1.94 -6.86 22.04
C VAL A 152 -2.58 -5.47 22.06
N GLN A 153 -2.97 -4.97 23.23
CA GLN A 153 -3.53 -3.63 23.37
C GLN A 153 -2.53 -2.54 22.93
N THR A 154 -1.26 -2.68 23.28
CA THR A 154 -0.21 -1.73 22.89
C THR A 154 -0.04 -1.67 21.37
N VAL A 155 0.02 -2.84 20.71
CA VAL A 155 0.13 -2.90 19.23
C VAL A 155 -1.12 -2.31 18.59
N GLN A 156 -2.31 -2.63 19.09
CA GLN A 156 -3.57 -2.09 18.57
C GLN A 156 -3.60 -0.56 18.69
N ALA A 157 -3.25 -0.01 19.86
CA ALA A 157 -3.19 1.44 20.07
C ALA A 157 -2.19 2.14 19.12
N ARG A 158 -1.05 1.48 18.83
CA ARG A 158 -0.05 1.97 17.87
C ARG A 158 -0.61 2.01 16.44
N MET A 159 -1.35 0.97 16.04
CA MET A 159 -2.02 0.92 14.74
C MET A 159 -3.09 2.01 14.62
N ASP A 160 -3.92 2.17 15.63
CA ASP A 160 -5.00 3.17 15.66
C ASP A 160 -4.44 4.60 15.59
N THR A 161 -3.37 4.89 16.32
CA THR A 161 -2.67 6.18 16.29
C THR A 161 -2.14 6.46 14.88
N ARG A 162 -1.49 5.49 14.25
CA ARG A 162 -0.95 5.61 12.89
C ARG A 162 -2.03 5.85 11.83
N MET A 163 -3.16 5.16 11.96
CA MET A 163 -4.30 5.39 11.07
C MET A 163 -4.92 6.77 11.28
N ALA A 164 -5.00 7.25 12.53
CA ALA A 164 -5.47 8.60 12.82
C ALA A 164 -4.54 9.67 12.22
N GLU A 165 -3.22 9.50 12.34
CA GLU A 165 -2.21 10.38 11.71
C GLU A 165 -2.34 10.37 10.18
N TRP A 166 -2.53 9.19 9.57
CA TRP A 166 -2.77 9.07 8.14
C TRP A 166 -4.02 9.83 7.69
N TYR A 167 -5.15 9.65 8.37
CA TYR A 167 -6.38 10.36 8.02
C TYR A 167 -6.27 11.87 8.25
N ALA A 168 -5.56 12.31 9.28
CA ALA A 168 -5.27 13.73 9.49
C ALA A 168 -4.44 14.32 8.33
N LEU A 169 -3.41 13.60 7.90
CA LEU A 169 -2.55 13.98 6.78
C LEU A 169 -3.33 14.07 5.46
N THR A 170 -4.13 13.05 5.16
CA THR A 170 -4.94 13.02 3.92
C THR A 170 -6.08 14.04 3.93
N ALA A 171 -6.67 14.30 5.10
CA ALA A 171 -7.67 15.36 5.26
C ALA A 171 -7.06 16.75 4.98
N ALA A 172 -5.84 17.02 5.48
CA ALA A 172 -5.11 18.25 5.19
C ALA A 172 -4.82 18.43 3.68
N CYS A 173 -4.61 17.31 2.95
CA CYS A 173 -4.49 17.30 1.49
C CYS A 173 -5.84 17.39 0.77
N GLY A 174 -6.97 17.38 1.46
CA GLY A 174 -8.31 17.39 0.86
C GLY A 174 -8.84 16.03 0.43
N LEU A 175 -8.30 14.94 0.97
CA LEU A 175 -8.65 13.53 0.70
C LEU A 175 -9.00 12.78 2.00
N PRO A 176 -10.00 13.19 2.76
CA PRO A 176 -10.24 12.69 4.13
C PRO A 176 -10.58 11.20 4.22
N GLN A 177 -10.88 10.55 3.12
CA GLN A 177 -11.28 9.13 3.07
C GLN A 177 -10.32 8.26 2.25
N LEU A 178 -9.12 8.73 1.93
CA LEU A 178 -8.16 7.91 1.19
C LEU A 178 -7.60 6.81 2.11
N ALA A 179 -7.95 5.55 1.82
CA ALA A 179 -7.40 4.41 2.52
C ALA A 179 -5.89 4.27 2.24
N LEU A 180 -5.13 3.87 3.25
CA LEU A 180 -3.67 3.78 3.18
C LEU A 180 -3.22 2.80 2.08
N GLU A 181 -3.91 1.66 1.94
CA GLU A 181 -3.60 0.62 0.95
C GLU A 181 -3.80 1.06 -0.49
N ILE A 182 -4.72 2.00 -0.72
CA ILE A 182 -5.06 2.52 -2.06
C ILE A 182 -4.18 3.73 -2.42
N ALA A 183 -3.57 4.37 -1.43
CA ALA A 183 -2.81 5.60 -1.61
C ALA A 183 -1.71 5.53 -2.68
N PRO A 184 -0.90 4.46 -2.81
CA PRO A 184 0.12 4.37 -3.85
C PRO A 184 -0.47 4.40 -5.25
N VAL A 185 -1.57 3.67 -5.48
CA VAL A 185 -2.27 3.64 -6.78
C VAL A 185 -2.87 4.99 -7.09
N TRP A 186 -3.48 5.64 -6.11
CA TRP A 186 -4.03 6.98 -6.26
C TRP A 186 -2.95 8.02 -6.61
N LEU A 187 -1.79 7.98 -5.94
CA LEU A 187 -0.66 8.87 -6.23
C LEU A 187 -0.11 8.66 -7.64
N GLN A 188 -0.02 7.41 -8.09
CA GLN A 188 0.40 7.09 -9.46
C GLN A 188 -0.60 7.60 -10.50
N GLN A 189 -1.90 7.40 -10.27
CA GLN A 189 -2.95 7.94 -11.16
C GLN A 189 -2.93 9.47 -11.21
N ARG A 190 -2.76 10.13 -10.06
CA ARG A 190 -2.58 11.58 -9.98
C ARG A 190 -1.40 12.04 -10.82
N GLN A 191 -0.25 11.38 -10.71
CA GLN A 191 0.94 11.72 -11.48
C GLN A 191 0.66 11.64 -12.99
N GLY A 192 -0.01 10.59 -13.45
CA GLY A 192 -0.41 10.46 -14.86
C GLY A 192 -1.33 11.60 -15.33
N VAL A 193 -2.28 12.03 -14.48
CA VAL A 193 -3.14 13.18 -14.79
C VAL A 193 -2.34 14.48 -14.87
N LEU A 194 -1.40 14.71 -13.95
CA LEU A 194 -0.53 15.89 -13.96
C LEU A 194 0.35 15.96 -15.23
N GLU A 195 0.87 14.83 -15.70
CA GLU A 195 1.63 14.74 -16.95
C GLU A 195 0.77 15.09 -18.16
N LEU A 196 -0.47 14.60 -18.22
CA LEU A 196 -1.43 14.97 -19.29
C LEU A 196 -1.80 16.45 -19.26
N LEU A 197 -1.95 17.05 -18.08
CA LEU A 197 -2.19 18.49 -17.93
C LEU A 197 -0.98 19.30 -18.39
N ALA A 198 0.22 18.91 -18.04
CA ALA A 198 1.45 19.56 -18.50
C ALA A 198 1.61 19.48 -20.04
N GLN A 199 1.30 18.32 -20.64
CA GLN A 199 1.29 18.16 -22.10
C GLN A 199 0.25 19.05 -22.76
N LYS A 200 -0.96 19.15 -22.22
CA LYS A 200 -2.00 20.05 -22.72
C LYS A 200 -1.53 21.49 -22.71
N LEU A 201 -1.03 21.98 -21.60
CA LEU A 201 -0.53 23.36 -21.48
C LEU A 201 0.62 23.66 -22.46
N ASN A 202 1.55 22.72 -22.63
CA ASN A 202 2.62 22.86 -23.60
C ASN A 202 2.10 22.92 -25.04
N THR A 203 1.14 22.06 -25.38
CA THR A 203 0.53 22.05 -26.72
C THR A 203 -0.26 23.33 -26.99
N GLU A 204 -0.98 23.86 -26.00
CA GLU A 204 -1.70 25.13 -26.11
C GLU A 204 -0.76 26.31 -26.34
N ARG A 205 0.39 26.35 -25.61
CA ARG A 205 1.44 27.36 -25.85
C ARG A 205 1.99 27.27 -27.26
N GLN A 206 2.41 26.09 -27.72
CA GLN A 206 2.91 25.87 -29.08
C GLN A 206 1.89 26.26 -30.14
N LEU A 207 0.60 26.00 -29.89
CA LEU A 207 -0.46 26.41 -30.81
C LEU A 207 -0.61 27.94 -30.86
N SER A 208 -0.53 28.60 -29.69
CA SER A 208 -0.54 30.07 -29.62
C SER A 208 0.64 30.67 -30.37
N ASP A 209 1.87 30.20 -30.13
CA ASP A 209 3.08 30.67 -30.77
C ASP A 209 3.01 30.50 -32.31
N ARG A 210 2.51 29.34 -32.77
CA ARG A 210 2.33 29.07 -34.21
C ARG A 210 1.26 29.99 -34.85
N ARG A 211 0.18 30.28 -34.11
CA ARG A 211 -0.86 31.21 -34.56
C ARG A 211 -0.31 32.64 -34.72
N GLU A 212 0.44 33.09 -33.71
CA GLU A 212 1.09 34.41 -33.76
C GLU A 212 2.11 34.51 -34.92
N ALA A 213 2.95 33.49 -35.10
CA ALA A 213 3.88 33.42 -36.22
C ALA A 213 3.14 33.40 -37.56
N ALA A 214 2.04 32.66 -37.70
CA ALA A 214 1.23 32.62 -38.91
C ALA A 214 0.59 33.99 -39.22
N LEU A 215 0.07 34.68 -38.19
CA LEU A 215 -0.49 36.03 -38.35
C LEU A 215 0.60 37.03 -38.78
N HIS A 216 1.79 36.97 -38.18
CA HIS A 216 2.91 37.83 -38.57
C HIS A 216 3.34 37.60 -40.02
N ILE A 217 3.47 36.34 -40.46
CA ILE A 217 3.77 35.98 -41.84
C ILE A 217 2.66 36.46 -42.79
N GLN A 218 1.40 36.28 -42.44
CA GLN A 218 0.25 36.76 -43.22
C GLN A 218 0.30 38.28 -43.44
N GLN A 219 0.52 39.04 -42.35
CA GLN A 219 0.64 40.51 -42.43
C GLN A 219 1.82 40.94 -43.27
N SER A 220 3.00 40.31 -43.11
CA SER A 220 4.21 40.60 -43.85
C SER A 220 4.04 40.33 -45.36
N LEU A 221 3.47 39.18 -45.73
CA LEU A 221 3.18 38.83 -47.10
C LEU A 221 2.16 39.79 -47.73
N TRP A 222 1.12 40.14 -46.97
CA TRP A 222 0.09 41.08 -47.46
C TRP A 222 0.68 42.46 -47.75
N ALA A 223 1.53 42.96 -46.87
CA ALA A 223 2.26 44.22 -47.09
C ALA A 223 3.19 44.16 -48.32
N MET A 224 3.94 43.06 -48.50
CA MET A 224 4.84 42.88 -49.68
C MET A 224 4.08 42.78 -51.04
N LEU A 225 2.84 42.24 -50.97
CA LEU A 225 2.01 42.15 -52.19
C LEU A 225 1.43 43.48 -52.65
N GLY A 226 1.83 44.61 -52.04
CA GLY A 226 1.44 45.96 -52.41
C GLY A 226 0.00 46.29 -52.12
N ALA A 227 -0.57 45.64 -51.11
CA ALA A 227 -1.89 46.01 -50.59
C ALA A 227 -1.83 47.44 -50.04
N GLU A 228 -2.48 48.36 -50.72
CA GLU A 228 -2.66 49.74 -50.23
C GLU A 228 -3.33 49.66 -48.84
N PRO A 229 -3.07 50.56 -47.89
CA PRO A 229 -3.72 50.61 -46.57
C PRO A 229 -5.21 51.03 -46.70
N SER A 230 -5.97 50.28 -47.49
CA SER A 230 -7.39 50.49 -47.75
C SER A 230 -8.31 50.02 -46.66
N GLY A 231 -7.77 49.64 -45.47
CA GLY A 231 -8.59 49.22 -44.33
C GLY A 231 -9.23 47.81 -44.47
N GLU A 232 -8.98 47.11 -45.59
CA GLU A 232 -9.44 45.72 -45.74
C GLU A 232 -8.59 44.76 -44.92
N PRO A 233 -9.19 43.85 -44.18
CA PRO A 233 -8.43 42.84 -43.45
C PRO A 233 -7.66 41.94 -44.40
N ALA A 234 -6.41 41.57 -44.04
CA ALA A 234 -5.62 40.65 -44.81
C ALA A 234 -6.39 39.31 -45.02
N PRO A 235 -6.40 38.80 -46.26
CA PRO A 235 -7.03 37.49 -46.51
C PRO A 235 -6.30 36.37 -45.78
N GLU A 236 -6.89 35.19 -45.69
CA GLU A 236 -6.27 34.06 -45.06
C GLU A 236 -4.83 33.78 -45.54
N LEU A 237 -3.94 33.29 -44.67
CA LEU A 237 -2.54 33.02 -44.97
C LEU A 237 -2.35 32.18 -46.24
N ALA A 238 -3.21 31.18 -46.46
CA ALA A 238 -3.17 30.35 -47.66
C ALA A 238 -3.35 31.15 -48.94
N GLU A 239 -4.25 32.14 -48.92
CA GLU A 239 -4.49 33.05 -50.06
C GLU A 239 -3.31 33.99 -50.26
N CYS A 240 -2.73 34.55 -49.20
CA CYS A 240 -1.53 35.37 -49.28
C CYS A 240 -0.35 34.60 -49.93
N VAL A 241 -0.12 33.36 -49.50
CA VAL A 241 0.90 32.47 -50.05
C VAL A 241 0.63 32.16 -51.54
N ARG A 242 -0.60 31.92 -51.93
CA ARG A 242 -0.99 31.66 -53.32
C ARG A 242 -0.69 32.87 -54.20
N ARG A 243 -1.09 34.08 -53.77
CA ARG A 243 -0.81 35.33 -54.49
C ARG A 243 0.69 35.60 -54.62
N ALA A 244 1.44 35.43 -53.53
CA ALA A 244 2.89 35.58 -53.56
C ALA A 244 3.56 34.62 -54.56
N ARG A 245 3.17 33.34 -54.59
CA ARG A 245 3.66 32.36 -55.56
C ARG A 245 3.36 32.78 -57.03
N THR A 246 2.15 33.24 -57.27
CA THR A 246 1.78 33.74 -58.65
C THR A 246 2.62 34.91 -59.03
N GLN A 247 2.85 35.91 -58.18
CA GLN A 247 3.71 37.03 -58.44
C GLN A 247 5.16 36.63 -58.71
N ILE A 248 5.74 35.74 -57.94
CA ILE A 248 7.09 35.20 -58.17
C ILE A 248 7.18 34.54 -59.55
N THR A 249 6.21 33.66 -59.88
CA THR A 249 6.19 33.01 -61.21
C THR A 249 6.13 34.01 -62.34
N LEU A 250 5.31 35.06 -62.22
CA LEU A 250 5.23 36.12 -63.24
C LEU A 250 6.52 36.94 -63.33
N ALA A 251 7.16 37.24 -62.18
CA ALA A 251 8.44 37.93 -62.14
C ALA A 251 9.57 37.12 -62.79
N ASP A 252 9.65 35.82 -62.49
CA ASP A 252 10.62 34.91 -63.11
C ASP A 252 10.44 34.83 -64.65
N GLN A 253 9.19 34.76 -65.13
CA GLN A 253 8.89 34.78 -66.57
C GLN A 253 9.30 36.08 -67.19
N ALA A 254 8.99 37.23 -66.57
CA ALA A 254 9.38 38.56 -67.09
C ALA A 254 10.90 38.71 -67.09
N GLN A 255 11.61 38.23 -66.08
CA GLN A 255 13.08 38.24 -66.03
C GLN A 255 13.68 37.38 -67.14
N GLY A 256 13.12 36.19 -67.38
CA GLY A 256 13.54 35.31 -68.49
C GLY A 256 13.33 35.97 -69.84
N GLN A 257 12.18 36.64 -70.08
CA GLN A 257 11.88 37.35 -71.27
C GLN A 257 12.86 38.54 -71.45
N ARG A 258 13.12 39.32 -70.42
CA ARG A 258 14.08 40.41 -70.43
C ARG A 258 15.49 39.94 -70.82
N ALA A 259 15.97 38.85 -70.16
CA ALA A 259 17.29 38.29 -70.50
C ALA A 259 17.37 37.86 -71.97
N THR A 260 16.30 37.25 -72.52
CA THR A 260 16.23 36.90 -73.97
C THR A 260 16.26 38.11 -74.86
N LEU A 261 15.53 39.17 -74.53
CA LEU A 261 15.53 40.44 -75.31
C LEU A 261 16.87 41.16 -75.21
N GLU A 262 17.50 41.23 -74.08
CA GLU A 262 18.84 41.76 -73.88
C GLU A 262 19.88 41.03 -74.75
N GLN A 263 19.81 39.70 -74.83
CA GLN A 263 20.68 38.92 -75.71
C GLN A 263 20.41 39.22 -77.18
N GLN A 264 19.13 39.26 -77.59
CA GLN A 264 18.78 39.62 -78.97
C GLN A 264 19.26 41.04 -79.39
N LEU A 265 19.15 41.99 -78.44
CA LEU A 265 19.69 43.35 -78.66
C LEU A 265 21.23 43.37 -78.84
N HIS A 266 21.94 42.59 -78.02
CA HIS A 266 23.39 42.45 -78.10
C HIS A 266 23.82 41.82 -79.42
N ASP A 267 23.14 40.71 -79.80
CA ASP A 267 23.44 40.05 -81.11
C ASP A 267 23.13 40.95 -82.33
N GLY A 268 21.97 41.65 -82.23
CA GLY A 268 21.60 42.64 -83.25
C GLY A 268 22.59 43.80 -83.37
N HIS A 269 23.03 44.32 -82.22
CA HIS A 269 24.08 45.39 -82.22
C HIS A 269 25.41 44.89 -82.82
N SER A 270 25.82 43.67 -82.43
CA SER A 270 27.03 43.06 -82.99
C SER A 270 26.94 42.86 -84.51
N SER A 271 25.76 42.42 -84.99
CA SER A 271 25.51 42.29 -86.44
C SER A 271 25.53 43.63 -87.16
N LEU A 272 24.96 44.67 -86.55
CA LEU A 272 25.02 46.06 -87.14
C LEU A 272 26.44 46.58 -87.24
N VAL A 273 27.26 46.34 -86.17
CA VAL A 273 28.68 46.74 -86.19
C VAL A 273 29.44 46.01 -87.31
N MET A 274 29.22 44.75 -87.56
CA MET A 274 29.81 43.96 -88.63
C MET A 274 29.35 44.46 -90.02
N LEU A 275 28.07 44.74 -90.19
CA LEU A 275 27.52 45.28 -91.42
C LEU A 275 28.09 46.66 -91.69
N GLN A 276 28.19 47.54 -90.72
CA GLN A 276 28.83 48.85 -90.85
C GLN A 276 30.30 48.74 -91.28
N ALA A 277 31.05 47.81 -90.65
CA ALA A 277 32.44 47.57 -91.06
C ALA A 277 32.56 47.03 -92.50
N SER A 278 31.61 46.13 -92.90
CA SER A 278 31.56 45.64 -94.29
C SER A 278 31.22 46.74 -95.32
N VAL A 279 30.30 47.64 -95.00
CA VAL A 279 29.96 48.81 -95.88
C VAL A 279 31.14 49.76 -95.99
N GLN A 280 31.81 50.04 -94.85
CA GLN A 280 33.01 50.89 -94.88
C GLN A 280 34.14 50.27 -95.72
N SER A 281 34.34 48.95 -95.62
CA SER A 281 35.35 48.28 -96.46
C SER A 281 35.00 48.28 -97.94
N ALA A 282 33.70 48.16 -98.30
CA ALA A 282 33.24 48.23 -99.68
C ALA A 282 33.29 49.65 -100.25
N GLN A 283 33.22 50.71 -99.45
CA GLN A 283 33.36 52.10 -99.86
C GLN A 283 34.82 52.51 -100.02
N ALA A 284 35.75 51.82 -99.39
CA ALA A 284 37.19 52.11 -99.49
C ALA A 284 37.92 51.31 -100.59
N ALA A 285 37.27 50.36 -101.24
CA ALA A 285 37.71 49.67 -102.45
C ALA A 285 37.20 50.30 -103.68
#